data_921213ac2b5817dcb25fa60e94ca474c
#
_entry.id   921213ac2b5817dcb25fa60e94ca474c
#
_cell.length_a   1.000
_cell.length_b   1.000
_cell.length_c   1.000
_cell.angle_alpha   90.00
_cell.angle_beta   90.00
_cell.angle_gamma   90.00
#
_symmetry.space_group_name_H-M   'P 1'
#
loop_
_entity.id
_entity.type
_entity.pdbx_description
1 polymer ?
#
loop_
_entity_poly.entity_id
_entity_poly.type
_entity_poly.pdbx_seq_one_letter_code
_entity_poly.pdbx_strand_id
1 'polypeptide(L)'
;MRITHLAASNWRNFKNVEFDVGERLFVVGPNAAGKSNLLDVFRFLADIAGPGGGLASAVDRRGGLKKVRSLFSRNNAKGRLAVDVTLQDGDDSWRYRLSVKGEGKGPNRPVVDEELVVKNGEELLKRPDDRDRNDEILLTQTHLEQIASNQSFRSIADYFDQVQSRPPDHPRPLARRHRRRRPLRERFHRPDERDRAPTS
;
A
#
# COMPACT_ATOMS: atom_id res chain seq x y z
N MET A 1 -13.78 -5.59 -8.45
CA MET A 1 -13.43 -4.16 -8.18
C MET A 1 -11.94 -3.94 -8.42
N ARG A 2 -11.50 -2.80 -8.96
CA ARG A 2 -10.09 -2.41 -9.14
C ARG A 2 -9.93 -0.91 -8.96
N ILE A 3 -8.76 -0.47 -8.47
CA ILE A 3 -8.42 0.95 -8.41
C ILE A 3 -8.06 1.43 -9.82
N THR A 4 -8.61 2.58 -10.23
CA THR A 4 -8.34 3.22 -11.53
C THR A 4 -7.62 4.55 -11.41
N HIS A 5 -7.69 5.18 -10.23
CA HIS A 5 -7.01 6.44 -9.95
C HIS A 5 -6.57 6.50 -8.50
N LEU A 6 -5.42 7.10 -8.24
CA LEU A 6 -4.91 7.41 -6.90
C LEU A 6 -4.37 8.82 -6.86
N ALA A 7 -4.81 9.59 -5.86
CA ALA A 7 -4.15 10.80 -5.44
C ALA A 7 -3.83 10.75 -3.95
N ALA A 8 -2.66 11.23 -3.56
CA ALA A 8 -2.30 11.37 -2.15
C ALA A 8 -1.53 12.66 -1.92
N SER A 9 -1.82 13.33 -0.82
CA SER A 9 -1.17 14.57 -0.43
C SER A 9 -0.57 14.48 0.97
N ASN A 10 0.59 15.12 1.15
CA ASN A 10 1.34 15.14 2.40
C ASN A 10 1.67 13.74 2.96
N TRP A 11 1.89 12.78 2.07
CA TRP A 11 2.18 11.39 2.42
C TRP A 11 3.68 11.12 2.40
N ARG A 12 4.29 10.77 3.53
CA ARG A 12 5.70 10.37 3.63
C ARG A 12 6.65 11.40 2.96
N ASN A 13 7.23 11.03 1.81
CA ASN A 13 8.11 11.87 1.00
C ASN A 13 7.37 12.60 -0.14
N PHE A 14 6.05 12.41 -0.27
CA PHE A 14 5.27 13.07 -1.29
C PHE A 14 4.56 14.31 -0.72
N LYS A 15 4.74 15.46 -1.36
CA LYS A 15 3.87 16.62 -1.14
C LYS A 15 2.52 16.37 -1.80
N ASN A 16 2.57 16.00 -3.06
CA ASN A 16 1.43 15.52 -3.84
C ASN A 16 1.91 14.42 -4.79
N VAL A 17 1.12 13.40 -4.98
CA VAL A 17 1.26 12.38 -5.99
C VAL A 17 -0.12 12.05 -6.52
N GLU A 18 -0.25 11.96 -7.85
CA GLU A 18 -1.51 11.68 -8.51
C GLU A 18 -1.23 10.96 -9.83
N PHE A 19 -1.96 9.90 -10.11
CA PHE A 19 -1.83 9.12 -11.34
C PHE A 19 -2.99 8.16 -11.55
N ASP A 20 -3.20 7.79 -12.81
CA ASP A 20 -4.13 6.75 -13.19
C ASP A 20 -3.50 5.37 -13.04
N VAL A 21 -4.29 4.42 -12.56
CA VAL A 21 -3.88 3.03 -12.37
C VAL A 21 -4.52 2.19 -13.47
N GLY A 22 -3.70 1.60 -14.33
CA GLY A 22 -4.14 0.63 -15.33
C GLY A 22 -4.41 -0.75 -14.72
N GLU A 23 -4.54 -1.77 -15.58
CA GLU A 23 -4.70 -3.16 -15.12
C GLU A 23 -3.50 -3.65 -14.30
N ARG A 24 -2.33 -3.09 -14.56
CA ARG A 24 -1.08 -3.38 -13.84
C ARG A 24 -0.34 -2.08 -13.55
N LEU A 25 0.16 -1.95 -12.34
CA LEU A 25 1.00 -0.84 -11.93
C LEU A 25 2.44 -1.34 -11.73
N PHE A 26 3.36 -0.83 -12.54
CA PHE A 26 4.80 -1.06 -12.38
C PHE A 26 5.47 0.18 -11.78
N VAL A 27 5.97 0.06 -10.57
CA VAL A 27 6.67 1.16 -9.88
C VAL A 27 8.16 0.92 -9.99
N VAL A 28 8.82 1.69 -10.85
CA VAL A 28 10.27 1.62 -11.10
C VAL A 28 10.96 2.91 -10.64
N GLY A 29 12.24 2.81 -10.30
CA GLY A 29 13.03 3.95 -9.86
C GLY A 29 14.17 3.53 -8.94
N PRO A 30 15.14 4.42 -8.66
CA PRO A 30 16.27 4.14 -7.77
C PRO A 30 15.82 3.83 -6.33
N ASN A 31 16.75 3.32 -5.52
CA ASN A 31 16.50 3.15 -4.10
C ASN A 31 16.19 4.50 -3.45
N ALA A 32 15.33 4.51 -2.45
CA ALA A 32 14.84 5.71 -1.76
C ALA A 32 13.95 6.67 -2.59
N ALA A 33 13.62 6.37 -3.86
CA ALA A 33 12.72 7.19 -4.67
C ALA A 33 11.26 7.27 -4.15
N GLY A 34 10.91 6.49 -3.12
CA GLY A 34 9.58 6.51 -2.53
C GLY A 34 8.65 5.39 -3.00
N LYS A 35 9.12 4.40 -3.77
CA LYS A 35 8.31 3.27 -4.24
C LYS A 35 7.52 2.59 -3.12
N SER A 36 8.20 2.27 -2.02
CA SER A 36 7.56 1.66 -0.84
C SER A 36 6.57 2.59 -0.15
N ASN A 37 6.83 3.91 -0.18
CA ASN A 37 5.92 4.90 0.38
C ASN A 37 4.64 5.05 -0.44
N LEU A 38 4.73 4.86 -1.77
CA LEU A 38 3.57 4.83 -2.64
C LEU A 38 2.70 3.59 -2.36
N LEU A 39 3.32 2.41 -2.28
CA LEU A 39 2.61 1.17 -1.95
C LEU A 39 2.04 1.19 -0.53
N ASP A 40 2.63 1.94 0.38
CA ASP A 40 2.15 2.11 1.76
C ASP A 40 0.81 2.87 1.83
N VAL A 41 0.44 3.67 0.80
CA VAL A 41 -0.88 4.31 0.71
C VAL A 41 -1.98 3.23 0.63
N PHE A 42 -1.80 2.24 -0.22
CA PHE A 42 -2.77 1.14 -0.37
C PHE A 42 -2.86 0.29 0.91
N ARG A 43 -1.71 0.01 1.54
CA ARG A 43 -1.66 -0.69 2.83
C ARG A 43 -2.33 0.10 3.94
N PHE A 44 -2.26 1.42 3.90
CA PHE A 44 -2.94 2.27 4.88
C PHE A 44 -4.45 2.11 4.82
N LEU A 45 -5.04 2.14 3.63
CA LEU A 45 -6.48 1.91 3.43
C LEU A 45 -6.88 0.49 3.86
N ALA A 46 -6.05 -0.51 3.55
CA ALA A 46 -6.26 -1.89 3.98
C ALA A 46 -6.16 -2.05 5.51
N ASP A 47 -5.19 -1.38 6.15
CA ASP A 47 -5.04 -1.38 7.62
C ASP A 47 -6.24 -0.71 8.32
N ILE A 48 -6.90 0.26 7.68
CA ILE A 48 -8.13 0.87 8.21
C ILE A 48 -9.32 -0.10 8.07
N ALA A 49 -9.49 -0.68 6.90
CA ALA A 49 -10.66 -1.51 6.58
C ALA A 49 -10.62 -2.91 7.19
N GLY A 50 -9.41 -3.44 7.45
CA GLY A 50 -9.21 -4.82 7.88
C GLY A 50 -9.68 -5.10 9.32
N PRO A 51 -9.94 -6.38 9.65
CA PRO A 51 -10.38 -6.79 10.98
C PRO A 51 -9.40 -6.38 12.08
N GLY A 52 -9.88 -5.70 13.12
CA GLY A 52 -9.04 -5.17 14.20
C GLY A 52 -8.12 -4.02 13.76
N GLY A 53 -8.38 -3.45 12.58
CA GLY A 53 -7.71 -2.27 12.05
C GLY A 53 -8.26 -0.96 12.61
N GLY A 54 -8.36 0.04 11.76
CA GLY A 54 -8.90 1.36 12.05
C GLY A 54 -7.87 2.47 11.93
N LEU A 55 -8.35 3.71 11.88
CA LEU A 55 -7.55 4.91 11.62
C LEU A 55 -6.39 5.06 12.61
N ALA A 56 -6.66 4.95 13.91
CA ALA A 56 -5.64 5.08 14.95
C ALA A 56 -4.54 4.02 14.80
N SER A 57 -4.94 2.75 14.67
CA SER A 57 -4.03 1.61 14.49
C SER A 57 -3.20 1.73 13.22
N ALA A 58 -3.82 2.14 12.09
CA ALA A 58 -3.14 2.33 10.81
C ALA A 58 -2.06 3.42 10.88
N VAL A 59 -2.33 4.51 11.60
CA VAL A 59 -1.35 5.59 11.85
C VAL A 59 -0.24 5.14 12.81
N ASP A 60 -0.59 4.44 13.89
CA ASP A 60 0.37 3.99 14.91
C ASP A 60 1.37 2.97 14.36
N ARG A 61 0.93 2.02 13.53
CA ARG A 61 1.82 1.09 12.80
C ARG A 61 2.88 1.80 11.97
N ARG A 62 2.63 3.03 11.56
CA ARG A 62 3.55 3.88 10.79
C ARG A 62 4.40 4.82 11.65
N GLY A 63 4.28 4.67 12.99
CA GLY A 63 5.02 5.45 13.98
C GLY A 63 4.40 6.81 14.25
N GLY A 64 3.09 6.93 14.07
CA GLY A 64 2.29 8.10 14.40
C GLY A 64 2.19 9.13 13.27
N LEU A 65 1.25 10.04 13.41
CA LEU A 65 0.87 11.02 12.39
C LEU A 65 2.06 11.89 11.89
N LYS A 66 3.01 12.22 12.79
CA LYS A 66 4.20 12.99 12.41
C LYS A 66 5.11 12.24 11.42
N LYS A 67 5.16 10.90 11.49
CA LYS A 67 5.98 10.08 10.58
C LYS A 67 5.26 9.77 9.26
N VAL A 68 3.94 9.73 9.27
CA VAL A 68 3.13 9.54 8.06
C VAL A 68 3.12 10.80 7.21
N ARG A 69 3.02 11.97 7.85
CA ARG A 69 3.04 13.26 7.15
C ARG A 69 4.36 13.51 6.43
N SER A 70 4.25 14.15 5.29
CA SER A 70 5.41 14.63 4.54
C SER A 70 6.28 15.59 5.37
N LEU A 71 7.59 15.50 5.18
CA LEU A 71 8.57 16.43 5.76
C LEU A 71 8.22 17.89 5.47
N PHE A 72 7.63 18.16 4.31
CA PHE A 72 7.23 19.49 3.87
C PHE A 72 6.08 20.08 4.70
N SER A 73 5.30 19.26 5.38
CA SER A 73 4.14 19.69 6.18
C SER A 73 4.31 19.52 7.69
N ARG A 74 5.45 19.01 8.16
CA ARG A 74 5.67 18.71 9.59
C ARG A 74 5.59 19.95 10.49
N ASN A 75 5.99 21.11 9.98
CA ASN A 75 5.96 22.36 10.72
C ASN A 75 4.60 23.08 10.62
N ASN A 76 3.66 22.53 9.84
CA ASN A 76 2.33 23.08 9.74
C ASN A 76 1.39 22.25 10.64
N ALA A 77 1.02 22.80 11.80
CA ALA A 77 0.07 22.15 12.72
C ALA A 77 -1.27 21.83 12.06
N LYS A 78 -1.63 22.56 11.00
CA LYS A 78 -2.82 22.35 10.17
C LYS A 78 -2.56 21.40 8.99
N GLY A 79 -1.36 20.81 8.87
CA GLY A 79 -1.01 19.89 7.79
C GLY A 79 -1.95 18.70 7.78
N ARG A 80 -2.75 18.59 6.72
CA ARG A 80 -3.65 17.47 6.46
C ARG A 80 -2.93 16.48 5.60
N LEU A 81 -3.11 15.22 5.90
CA LEU A 81 -2.76 14.13 4.99
C LEU A 81 -4.06 13.72 4.29
N ALA A 82 -4.05 13.51 2.99
CA ALA A 82 -5.23 13.02 2.29
C ALA A 82 -4.87 11.90 1.31
N VAL A 83 -5.82 10.98 1.16
CA VAL A 83 -5.81 9.91 0.17
C VAL A 83 -7.15 9.94 -0.56
N ASP A 84 -7.12 9.86 -1.88
CA ASP A 84 -8.28 9.86 -2.76
C ASP A 84 -8.11 8.75 -3.79
N VAL A 85 -9.05 7.83 -3.85
CA VAL A 85 -9.00 6.70 -4.78
C VAL A 85 -10.31 6.59 -5.55
N THR A 86 -10.19 6.34 -6.85
CA THR A 86 -11.32 5.93 -7.68
C THR A 86 -11.21 4.45 -7.97
N LEU A 87 -12.35 3.75 -7.88
CA LEU A 87 -12.44 2.33 -8.12
C LEU A 87 -13.52 2.05 -9.17
N GLN A 88 -13.33 1.01 -9.96
CA GLN A 88 -14.30 0.51 -10.93
C GLN A 88 -14.70 -0.91 -10.56
N ASP A 89 -16.01 -1.20 -10.56
CA ASP A 89 -16.58 -2.51 -10.29
C ASP A 89 -17.68 -2.82 -11.30
N GLY A 90 -17.33 -3.50 -12.39
CA GLY A 90 -18.19 -3.58 -13.56
C GLY A 90 -18.48 -2.19 -14.11
N ASP A 91 -19.77 -1.82 -14.19
CA ASP A 91 -20.23 -0.51 -14.65
C ASP A 91 -20.27 0.55 -13.53
N ASP A 92 -20.12 0.13 -12.28
CA ASP A 92 -20.15 1.04 -11.13
C ASP A 92 -18.79 1.73 -10.92
N SER A 93 -18.82 3.05 -10.83
CA SER A 93 -17.69 3.90 -10.46
C SER A 93 -17.83 4.34 -9.00
N TRP A 94 -16.76 4.18 -8.22
CA TRP A 94 -16.69 4.55 -6.84
C TRP A 94 -15.54 5.52 -6.59
N ARG A 95 -15.73 6.47 -5.70
CA ARG A 95 -14.66 7.33 -5.18
C ARG A 95 -14.69 7.28 -3.66
N TYR A 96 -13.53 7.03 -3.07
CA TYR A 96 -13.31 7.11 -1.64
C TYR A 96 -12.21 8.13 -1.36
N ARG A 97 -12.52 9.13 -0.56
CA ARG A 97 -11.57 10.15 -0.11
C ARG A 97 -11.52 10.20 1.41
N LEU A 98 -10.32 10.19 1.95
CA LEU A 98 -10.05 10.35 3.38
C LEU A 98 -9.00 11.44 3.58
N SER A 99 -9.34 12.47 4.36
CA SER A 99 -8.40 13.46 4.86
C SER A 99 -8.29 13.33 6.38
N VAL A 100 -7.06 13.35 6.89
CA VAL A 100 -6.74 13.15 8.31
C VAL A 100 -5.90 14.31 8.82
N LYS A 101 -6.25 14.81 10.00
CA LYS A 101 -5.49 15.81 10.75
C LYS A 101 -5.18 15.31 12.16
N GLY A 102 -4.33 16.02 12.88
CA GLY A 102 -4.19 15.81 14.32
C GLY A 102 -5.25 16.55 15.07
N GLU A 103 -5.68 16.02 16.19
CA GLU A 103 -6.66 16.63 17.12
C GLU A 103 -6.23 18.02 17.62
N GLY A 104 -4.92 18.30 17.56
CA GLY A 104 -4.37 19.62 17.94
C GLY A 104 -4.19 19.82 19.44
N LYS A 105 -4.63 18.88 20.26
CA LYS A 105 -4.50 18.88 21.73
C LYS A 105 -3.97 17.53 22.22
N GLY A 106 -3.29 17.54 23.36
CA GLY A 106 -2.82 16.31 24.00
C GLY A 106 -1.91 15.45 23.12
N PRO A 107 -2.12 14.12 23.06
CA PRO A 107 -1.29 13.18 22.31
C PRO A 107 -1.34 13.33 20.79
N ASN A 108 -2.10 14.32 20.28
CA ASN A 108 -2.25 14.60 18.86
C ASN A 108 -2.73 13.38 18.06
N ARG A 109 -3.82 12.76 18.52
CA ARG A 109 -4.46 11.61 17.88
C ARG A 109 -4.87 11.96 16.45
N PRO A 110 -4.84 10.98 15.53
CA PRO A 110 -5.40 11.16 14.20
C PRO A 110 -6.93 11.29 14.29
N VAL A 111 -7.48 12.28 13.59
CA VAL A 111 -8.93 12.47 13.46
C VAL A 111 -9.28 12.70 12.01
N VAL A 112 -10.46 12.27 11.62
CA VAL A 112 -11.03 12.52 10.30
C VAL A 112 -11.24 14.02 10.12
N ASP A 113 -10.68 14.58 9.06
CA ASP A 113 -10.90 15.94 8.64
C ASP A 113 -11.95 16.00 7.52
N GLU A 114 -11.95 14.98 6.65
CA GLU A 114 -12.95 14.72 5.62
C GLU A 114 -13.00 13.23 5.33
N GLU A 115 -14.19 12.65 5.21
CA GLU A 115 -14.43 11.33 4.66
C GLU A 115 -15.57 11.40 3.67
N LEU A 116 -15.34 11.01 2.43
CA LEU A 116 -16.29 11.11 1.33
C LEU A 116 -16.37 9.78 0.60
N VAL A 117 -17.59 9.32 0.33
CA VAL A 117 -17.88 8.21 -0.56
C VAL A 117 -18.87 8.66 -1.61
N VAL A 118 -18.52 8.45 -2.87
CA VAL A 118 -19.38 8.72 -4.03
C VAL A 118 -19.52 7.44 -4.85
N LYS A 119 -20.73 7.12 -5.27
CA LYS A 119 -21.02 6.04 -6.22
C LYS A 119 -21.75 6.59 -7.43
N ASN A 120 -21.23 6.39 -8.63
CA ASN A 120 -21.84 6.84 -9.90
C ASN A 120 -22.24 8.33 -9.89
N GLY A 121 -21.44 9.17 -9.19
CA GLY A 121 -21.72 10.60 -9.04
C GLY A 121 -22.65 10.94 -7.87
N GLU A 122 -23.27 9.97 -7.20
CA GLU A 122 -24.10 10.17 -6.01
C GLU A 122 -23.26 10.12 -4.73
N GLU A 123 -23.39 11.13 -3.86
CA GLU A 123 -22.71 11.20 -2.57
C GLU A 123 -23.44 10.29 -1.55
N LEU A 124 -22.78 9.21 -1.14
CA LEU A 124 -23.30 8.26 -0.16
C LEU A 124 -22.88 8.60 1.28
N LEU A 125 -21.74 9.24 1.42
CA LEU A 125 -21.17 9.66 2.69
C LEU A 125 -20.39 10.95 2.50
N LYS A 126 -20.61 11.89 3.43
CA LYS A 126 -19.77 13.07 3.60
C LYS A 126 -19.65 13.44 5.06
N ARG A 127 -18.43 13.45 5.56
CA ARG A 127 -18.12 13.81 6.94
C ARG A 127 -17.08 14.94 6.98
N PRO A 128 -17.07 15.82 8.01
CA PRO A 128 -17.94 15.83 9.19
C PRO A 128 -19.40 16.19 8.86
N ASP A 129 -20.33 15.44 9.44
CA ASP A 129 -21.77 15.73 9.41
C ASP A 129 -22.25 16.42 10.72
N ASP A 130 -23.56 16.55 10.92
CA ASP A 130 -24.13 17.17 12.13
C ASP A 130 -23.89 16.31 13.38
N ARG A 131 -23.80 14.99 13.27
CA ARG A 131 -23.47 14.09 14.38
C ARG A 131 -22.05 14.29 14.83
N ASP A 132 -21.12 14.38 13.88
CA ASP A 132 -19.71 14.63 14.13
C ASP A 132 -19.47 16.00 14.78
N ARG A 133 -20.29 17.01 14.43
CA ARG A 133 -20.22 18.34 15.05
C ARG A 133 -20.73 18.35 16.48
N ASN A 134 -21.70 17.50 16.79
CA ASN A 134 -22.23 17.33 18.13
C ASN A 134 -21.36 16.48 19.04
N ASP A 135 -20.60 15.54 18.45
CA ASP A 135 -19.69 14.67 19.18
C ASP A 135 -18.40 14.42 18.35
N GLU A 136 -17.40 15.30 18.56
CA GLU A 136 -16.11 15.23 17.85
C GLU A 136 -15.34 13.92 18.09
N ILE A 137 -15.72 13.13 19.11
CA ILE A 137 -15.11 11.82 19.35
C ILE A 137 -15.38 10.85 18.20
N LEU A 138 -16.49 11.00 17.50
CA LEU A 138 -16.84 10.19 16.33
C LEU A 138 -15.80 10.33 15.20
N LEU A 139 -15.11 11.48 15.12
CA LEU A 139 -14.05 11.73 14.15
C LEU A 139 -12.75 10.96 14.43
N THR A 140 -12.61 10.29 15.57
CA THR A 140 -11.47 9.42 15.87
C THR A 140 -11.50 8.11 15.06
N GLN A 141 -12.65 7.80 14.46
CA GLN A 141 -12.89 6.62 13.62
C GLN A 141 -13.42 7.02 12.26
N THR A 142 -13.02 6.27 11.23
CA THR A 142 -13.62 6.36 9.90
C THR A 142 -14.92 5.55 9.83
N HIS A 143 -15.83 5.89 8.94
CA HIS A 143 -16.93 4.99 8.62
C HIS A 143 -16.46 3.75 7.84
N LEU A 144 -15.31 3.82 7.16
CA LEU A 144 -14.73 2.67 6.47
C LEU A 144 -14.46 1.49 7.41
N GLU A 145 -13.97 1.73 8.64
CA GLU A 145 -13.68 0.70 9.64
C GLU A 145 -14.92 0.21 10.40
N GLN A 146 -16.02 0.96 10.37
CA GLN A 146 -17.22 0.68 11.15
C GLN A 146 -18.22 -0.16 10.36
N ILE A 147 -18.45 -1.41 10.75
CA ILE A 147 -19.36 -2.35 10.08
C ILE A 147 -20.79 -1.79 9.99
N ALA A 148 -21.26 -1.07 10.99
CA ALA A 148 -22.60 -0.49 10.99
C ALA A 148 -22.73 0.73 10.06
N SER A 149 -21.64 1.51 9.93
CA SER A 149 -21.64 2.77 9.18
C SER A 149 -21.34 2.58 7.69
N ASN A 150 -20.60 1.52 7.32
CA ASN A 150 -20.19 1.27 5.93
C ASN A 150 -21.17 0.43 5.11
N GLN A 151 -22.40 0.21 5.59
CA GLN A 151 -23.36 -0.68 4.95
C GLN A 151 -23.60 -0.35 3.47
N SER A 152 -23.73 0.93 3.12
CA SER A 152 -23.98 1.39 1.74
C SER A 152 -22.77 1.29 0.82
N PHE A 153 -21.55 1.17 1.36
CA PHE A 153 -20.29 1.09 0.62
C PHE A 153 -19.36 -0.02 1.15
N ARG A 154 -19.91 -1.04 1.76
CA ARG A 154 -19.14 -2.18 2.32
C ARG A 154 -18.25 -2.85 1.30
N SER A 155 -18.65 -2.89 0.03
CA SER A 155 -17.83 -3.42 -1.07
C SER A 155 -16.46 -2.73 -1.19
N ILE A 156 -16.35 -1.44 -0.84
CA ILE A 156 -15.08 -0.72 -0.80
C ILE A 156 -14.22 -1.22 0.39
N ALA A 157 -14.83 -1.37 1.58
CA ALA A 157 -14.12 -1.88 2.76
C ALA A 157 -13.60 -3.30 2.53
N ASP A 158 -14.45 -4.19 2.00
CA ASP A 158 -14.09 -5.57 1.66
C ASP A 158 -12.96 -5.62 0.60
N TYR A 159 -13.00 -4.72 -0.38
CA TYR A 159 -11.94 -4.64 -1.38
C TYR A 159 -10.60 -4.24 -0.76
N PHE A 160 -10.56 -3.23 0.09
CA PHE A 160 -9.32 -2.81 0.75
C PHE A 160 -8.77 -3.87 1.69
N ASP A 161 -9.62 -4.57 2.46
CA ASP A 161 -9.19 -5.69 3.30
C ASP A 161 -8.51 -6.80 2.47
N GLN A 162 -9.06 -7.13 1.31
CA GLN A 162 -8.48 -8.13 0.40
C GLN A 162 -7.12 -7.71 -0.18
N VAL A 163 -6.86 -6.41 -0.37
CA VAL A 163 -5.56 -5.91 -0.86
C VAL A 163 -4.42 -6.30 0.08
N GLN A 164 -4.67 -6.35 1.39
CA GLN A 164 -3.67 -6.78 2.37
C GLN A 164 -3.50 -8.31 2.39
N SER A 165 -4.59 -9.04 2.19
CA SER A 165 -4.64 -10.50 2.33
C SER A 165 -4.07 -11.27 1.13
N ARG A 166 -3.89 -10.62 -0.03
CA ARG A 166 -3.25 -11.24 -1.19
C ARG A 166 -1.73 -11.08 -1.07
N PRO A 167 -0.97 -12.17 -0.87
CA PRO A 167 0.47 -12.10 -1.10
C PRO A 167 0.68 -11.66 -2.55
N PRO A 168 1.68 -10.79 -2.84
CA PRO A 168 2.01 -10.46 -4.20
C PRO A 168 2.21 -11.78 -4.95
N ASP A 169 1.48 -11.97 -6.08
CA ASP A 169 1.77 -13.04 -7.02
C ASP A 169 3.23 -12.85 -7.46
N HIS A 170 4.14 -13.48 -6.74
CA HIS A 170 5.51 -13.57 -7.20
C HIS A 170 5.46 -14.38 -8.50
N PRO A 171 5.82 -13.81 -9.65
CA PRO A 171 6.03 -14.62 -10.84
C PRO A 171 7.00 -15.72 -10.40
N ARG A 172 6.56 -16.98 -10.50
CA ARG A 172 7.43 -18.12 -10.21
C ARG A 172 8.72 -17.86 -10.99
N PRO A 173 9.90 -17.87 -10.35
CA PRO A 173 11.14 -17.68 -11.07
C PRO A 173 11.11 -18.74 -12.16
N LEU A 174 11.21 -18.31 -13.42
CA LEU A 174 11.36 -19.22 -14.57
C LEU A 174 12.44 -20.18 -14.18
N ALA A 175 12.08 -21.46 -14.02
CA ALA A 175 13.01 -22.52 -13.64
C ALA A 175 14.21 -22.39 -14.58
N ARG A 176 15.36 -21.97 -14.05
CA ARG A 176 16.60 -21.96 -14.80
C ARG A 176 16.78 -23.39 -15.28
N ARG A 177 16.55 -23.60 -16.58
CA ARG A 177 16.94 -24.85 -17.23
C ARG A 177 18.42 -24.99 -16.96
N HIS A 178 18.77 -25.81 -15.95
CA HIS A 178 20.13 -26.28 -15.78
C HIS A 178 20.49 -27.00 -17.07
N ARG A 179 21.22 -26.31 -17.95
CA ARG A 179 22.00 -26.98 -18.99
C ARG A 179 22.93 -27.92 -18.23
N ARG A 180 22.58 -29.20 -18.21
CA ARG A 180 23.49 -30.28 -17.79
C ARG A 180 24.75 -30.10 -18.65
N ARG A 181 25.80 -29.54 -18.09
CA ARG A 181 27.13 -29.64 -18.66
C ARG A 181 27.47 -31.11 -18.66
N ARG A 182 27.61 -31.73 -19.85
CA ARG A 182 28.20 -33.06 -20.00
C ARG A 182 29.59 -33.00 -19.37
N PRO A 183 29.98 -33.98 -18.51
CA PRO A 183 31.35 -34.04 -18.03
C PRO A 183 32.27 -34.36 -19.22
N LEU A 184 33.29 -33.50 -19.41
CA LEU A 184 34.41 -33.82 -20.28
C LEU A 184 35.07 -35.07 -19.74
N ARG A 185 35.05 -36.16 -20.53
CA ARG A 185 35.86 -37.35 -20.27
C ARG A 185 37.33 -36.94 -20.50
N GLU A 186 38.06 -36.68 -19.44
CA GLU A 186 39.51 -36.69 -19.46
C GLU A 186 40.01 -38.10 -19.79
N ARG A 187 40.63 -38.25 -20.96
CA ARG A 187 41.43 -39.43 -21.31
C ARG A 187 42.72 -39.32 -20.51
N PHE A 188 42.79 -40.06 -19.45
CA PHE A 188 44.07 -40.36 -18.81
C PHE A 188 44.90 -41.21 -19.76
N HIS A 189 45.98 -40.64 -20.31
CA HIS A 189 47.03 -41.31 -20.96
C HIS A 189 47.89 -41.96 -19.87
N ARG A 190 47.96 -43.31 -19.82
CA ARG A 190 48.93 -44.03 -19.01
C ARG A 190 50.24 -43.96 -19.75
N PRO A 191 51.40 -43.61 -19.10
CA PRO A 191 52.72 -43.78 -19.68
C PRO A 191 53.09 -45.28 -19.69
N ASP A 192 53.64 -45.72 -20.80
CA ASP A 192 54.11 -47.07 -21.07
C ASP A 192 55.40 -47.33 -20.26
N GLU A 193 55.32 -48.41 -19.45
CA GLU A 193 56.42 -48.89 -18.60
C GLU A 193 57.29 -49.86 -19.41
N ARG A 194 58.14 -49.36 -20.31
CA ARG A 194 59.20 -50.08 -20.96
C ARG A 194 60.35 -49.18 -21.28
N ASP A 195 61.29 -49.08 -20.35
CA ASP A 195 62.70 -48.93 -20.63
C ASP A 195 63.45 -48.90 -19.30
N ARG A 196 63.74 -50.10 -18.81
CA ARG A 196 64.86 -50.34 -17.88
C ARG A 196 65.91 -51.13 -18.63
N ALA A 197 66.95 -50.45 -19.10
CA ALA A 197 68.17 -51.04 -19.49
C ALA A 197 69.09 -51.25 -18.25
N PRO A 198 69.83 -52.34 -18.17
CA PRO A 198 70.73 -52.58 -17.06
C PRO A 198 72.08 -51.93 -17.31
N THR A 199 72.62 -51.28 -16.32
CA THR A 199 74.05 -50.91 -16.27
C THR A 199 74.72 -51.77 -15.22
N SER A 200 75.81 -52.29 -15.73
CA SER A 200 76.92 -53.01 -15.07
C SER A 200 77.50 -52.24 -13.87
#